data_ce74da4c8992094bf53060867ed663f5
#
_entry.id   ce74da4c8992094bf53060867ed663f5
#
_cell.length_a   1.000
_cell.length_b   1.000
_cell.length_c   1.000
_cell.angle_alpha   90.00
_cell.angle_beta   90.00
_cell.angle_gamma   90.00
#
_symmetry.space_group_name_H-M   'P 1'
#
loop_
_entity.id
_entity.type
_entity.pdbx_description
1 polymer ?
#
loop_
_entity_poly.entity_id
_entity_poly.type
_entity_poly.pdbx_seq_one_letter_code
_entity_poly.pdbx_strand_id
1 'polypeptide(L)'
;IQAMVDCIAPQPGETICDPACGTGGFLFTAHNHITTHHKNLTRDQLKHLKEKAFTGYELVQATARVCAMNLMLHGIGSEKSVPVVVGDALGSDPGERYDVVLANPPFGKKSSTVIVGEDGRTSTEKDIIERDDFWATTSNKQLNFVQHIKTLLATHGRAAVVLPDNVLF
;
A
#
# COMPACT_ATOMS: atom_id res chain seq x y z
N ILE A 1 -4.64 -7.27 11.26
CA ILE A 1 -3.33 -6.63 11.02
C ILE A 1 -2.22 -7.44 11.69
N GLN A 2 -2.21 -7.57 13.03
CA GLN A 2 -1.11 -8.22 13.77
C GLN A 2 -0.79 -9.62 13.25
N ALA A 3 -1.78 -10.51 13.12
CA ALA A 3 -1.57 -11.87 12.62
C ALA A 3 -0.92 -11.93 11.23
N MET A 4 -1.26 -11.01 10.34
CA MET A 4 -0.66 -10.92 9.01
C MET A 4 0.81 -10.50 9.09
N VAL A 5 1.11 -9.51 9.94
CA VAL A 5 2.49 -9.06 10.17
C VAL A 5 3.34 -10.17 10.81
N ASP A 6 2.77 -10.91 11.77
CA ASP A 6 3.46 -12.03 12.41
C ASP A 6 3.75 -13.18 11.43
N CYS A 7 2.82 -13.47 10.51
CA CYS A 7 3.04 -14.47 9.46
C CYS A 7 4.10 -14.04 8.44
N ILE A 8 4.12 -12.77 8.06
CA ILE A 8 5.10 -12.19 7.13
C ILE A 8 6.48 -12.06 7.79
N ALA A 9 6.52 -11.80 9.09
CA ALA A 9 7.73 -11.65 9.89
C ALA A 9 8.77 -10.71 9.24
N PRO A 10 8.45 -9.40 9.08
CA PRO A 10 9.34 -8.45 8.43
C PRO A 10 10.65 -8.30 9.20
N GLN A 11 11.77 -8.17 8.47
CA GLN A 11 13.12 -8.15 9.01
C GLN A 11 13.74 -6.75 8.98
N PRO A 12 14.71 -6.45 9.89
CA PRO A 12 15.50 -5.22 9.83
C PRO A 12 16.27 -5.12 8.50
N GLY A 13 16.11 -4.02 7.79
CA GLY A 13 16.77 -3.80 6.50
C GLY A 13 15.88 -4.06 5.28
N GLU A 14 14.74 -4.70 5.45
CA GLU A 14 13.75 -4.85 4.40
C GLU A 14 12.98 -3.55 4.13
N THR A 15 12.47 -3.43 2.90
CA THR A 15 11.56 -2.38 2.47
C THR A 15 10.12 -2.89 2.49
N ILE A 16 9.20 -2.10 3.04
CA ILE A 16 7.83 -2.50 3.32
C ILE A 16 6.88 -1.48 2.71
N CYS A 17 5.94 -1.94 1.89
CA CYS A 17 4.94 -1.10 1.24
C CYS A 17 3.52 -1.49 1.64
N ASP A 18 2.67 -0.47 1.82
CA ASP A 18 1.22 -0.60 1.86
C ASP A 18 0.60 0.30 0.78
N PRO A 19 0.12 -0.26 -0.34
CA PRO A 19 -0.43 0.51 -1.45
C PRO A 19 -1.84 1.09 -1.19
N ALA A 20 -2.41 0.84 -0.01
CA ALA A 20 -3.69 1.40 0.44
C ALA A 20 -3.64 1.68 1.94
N CYS A 21 -2.65 2.47 2.36
CA CYS A 21 -2.20 2.50 3.76
C CYS A 21 -3.21 3.11 4.75
N GLY A 22 -4.21 3.84 4.28
CA GLY A 22 -5.17 4.48 5.18
C GLY A 22 -4.46 5.35 6.22
N THR A 23 -4.62 5.03 7.49
CA THR A 23 -3.96 5.71 8.61
C THR A 23 -2.61 5.10 9.02
N GLY A 24 -2.08 4.14 8.24
CA GLY A 24 -0.75 3.57 8.44
C GLY A 24 -0.69 2.36 9.39
N GLY A 25 -1.81 1.71 9.64
CA GLY A 25 -1.89 0.62 10.62
C GLY A 25 -0.95 -0.55 10.34
N PHE A 26 -0.80 -0.98 9.08
CA PHE A 26 0.15 -2.05 8.71
C PHE A 26 1.61 -1.62 8.89
N LEU A 27 1.94 -0.41 8.44
CA LEU A 27 3.31 0.11 8.50
C LEU A 27 3.77 0.27 9.96
N PHE A 28 2.91 0.81 10.81
CA PHE A 28 3.15 0.91 12.23
C PHE A 28 3.31 -0.46 12.91
N THR A 29 2.41 -1.41 12.60
CA THR A 29 2.48 -2.76 13.19
C THR A 29 3.73 -3.50 12.75
N ALA A 30 4.15 -3.35 11.49
CA ALA A 30 5.39 -3.92 10.98
C ALA A 30 6.63 -3.32 11.67
N HIS A 31 6.67 -2.00 11.88
CA HIS A 31 7.71 -1.34 12.65
C HIS A 31 7.79 -1.89 14.08
N ASN A 32 6.66 -2.00 14.77
CA ASN A 32 6.60 -2.55 16.11
C ASN A 32 7.05 -4.01 16.16
N HIS A 33 6.66 -4.83 15.19
CA HIS A 33 7.12 -6.21 15.08
C HIS A 33 8.65 -6.27 15.02
N ILE A 34 9.26 -5.50 14.11
CA ILE A 34 10.72 -5.47 13.94
C ILE A 34 11.41 -5.03 15.24
N THR A 35 10.99 -3.92 15.82
CA THR A 35 11.64 -3.36 17.02
C THR A 35 11.43 -4.21 18.27
N THR A 36 10.35 -4.98 18.32
CA THR A 36 10.07 -5.90 19.45
C THR A 36 10.89 -7.18 19.36
N HIS A 37 11.03 -7.76 18.18
CA HIS A 37 11.73 -9.03 17.97
C HIS A 37 13.24 -8.87 17.81
N HIS A 38 13.72 -7.69 17.42
CA HIS A 38 15.15 -7.42 17.19
C HIS A 38 15.67 -6.35 18.16
N LYS A 39 16.15 -6.79 19.34
CA LYS A 39 16.60 -5.88 20.42
C LYS A 39 17.92 -5.17 20.15
N ASN A 40 18.78 -5.73 19.30
CA ASN A 40 20.14 -5.24 19.04
C ASN A 40 20.27 -4.68 17.62
N LEU A 41 19.37 -3.78 17.24
CA LEU A 41 19.45 -3.09 15.94
C LEU A 41 20.69 -2.19 15.88
N THR A 42 21.44 -2.29 14.77
CA THR A 42 22.56 -1.40 14.50
C THR A 42 22.06 0.02 14.22
N ARG A 43 22.98 0.99 14.30
CA ARG A 43 22.66 2.39 13.97
C ARG A 43 22.13 2.55 12.55
N ASP A 44 22.68 1.79 11.60
CA ASP A 44 22.26 1.82 10.19
C ASP A 44 20.87 1.22 10.00
N GLN A 45 20.55 0.13 10.71
CA GLN A 45 19.20 -0.47 10.71
C GLN A 45 18.16 0.49 11.33
N LEU A 46 18.50 1.15 12.43
CA LEU A 46 17.62 2.16 13.04
C LEU A 46 17.38 3.34 12.09
N LYS A 47 18.41 3.80 11.40
CA LYS A 47 18.29 4.85 10.39
C LYS A 47 17.44 4.39 9.21
N HIS A 48 17.65 3.16 8.73
CA HIS A 48 16.86 2.56 7.66
C HIS A 48 15.37 2.49 8.04
N LEU A 49 15.04 1.94 9.21
CA LEU A 49 13.67 1.86 9.74
C LEU A 49 13.00 3.23 9.83
N LYS A 50 13.75 4.25 10.21
CA LYS A 50 13.20 5.60 10.32
C LYS A 50 12.97 6.27 8.97
N GLU A 51 13.89 6.12 8.01
CA GLU A 51 13.95 7.01 6.85
C GLU A 51 13.61 6.33 5.52
N LYS A 52 13.70 4.98 5.44
CA LYS A 52 13.68 4.26 4.15
C LYS A 52 12.82 3.01 4.11
N ALA A 53 12.57 2.38 5.25
CA ALA A 53 11.96 1.06 5.30
C ALA A 53 10.49 1.06 4.89
N PHE A 54 9.77 2.15 5.09
CA PHE A 54 8.31 2.18 4.96
C PHE A 54 7.85 3.14 3.87
N THR A 55 6.92 2.66 3.03
CA THR A 55 6.22 3.46 2.03
C THR A 55 4.73 3.14 2.07
N GLY A 56 3.89 4.15 2.18
CA GLY A 56 2.44 4.02 2.07
C GLY A 56 1.90 4.84 0.90
N TYR A 57 0.92 4.32 0.18
CA TYR A 57 0.16 5.09 -0.80
C TYR A 57 -1.25 5.31 -0.28
N GLU A 58 -1.74 6.54 -0.37
CA GLU A 58 -3.09 6.90 0.04
C GLU A 58 -3.69 7.92 -0.93
N LEU A 59 -4.88 7.61 -1.44
CA LEU A 59 -5.57 8.43 -2.42
C LEU A 59 -6.09 9.74 -1.80
N VAL A 60 -6.60 9.68 -0.56
CA VAL A 60 -7.25 10.80 0.10
C VAL A 60 -6.22 11.61 0.89
N GLN A 61 -5.97 12.84 0.45
CA GLN A 61 -4.95 13.71 1.04
C GLN A 61 -5.12 13.93 2.56
N ALA A 62 -6.36 14.06 3.04
CA ALA A 62 -6.63 14.22 4.47
C ALA A 62 -6.20 12.98 5.27
N THR A 63 -6.51 11.80 4.76
CA THR A 63 -6.10 10.51 5.37
C THR A 63 -4.59 10.33 5.31
N ALA A 64 -3.96 10.67 4.20
CA ALA A 64 -2.49 10.62 4.07
C ALA A 64 -1.77 11.52 5.09
N ARG A 65 -2.31 12.71 5.37
CA ARG A 65 -1.78 13.58 6.43
C ARG A 65 -1.87 12.95 7.81
N VAL A 66 -3.03 12.34 8.13
CA VAL A 66 -3.21 11.60 9.40
C VAL A 66 -2.23 10.42 9.47
N CYS A 67 -2.06 9.68 8.39
CA CYS A 67 -1.09 8.61 8.28
C CYS A 67 0.34 9.10 8.57
N ALA A 68 0.79 10.14 7.88
CA ALA A 68 2.12 10.71 8.07
C ALA A 68 2.35 11.15 9.52
N MET A 69 1.38 11.84 10.12
CA MET A 69 1.45 12.26 11.52
C MET A 69 1.52 11.05 12.47
N ASN A 70 0.68 10.04 12.24
CA ASN A 70 0.67 8.82 13.05
C ASN A 70 2.03 8.10 12.98
N LEU A 71 2.57 7.91 11.78
CA LEU A 71 3.86 7.25 11.59
C LEU A 71 5.01 8.05 12.25
N MET A 72 5.02 9.38 12.09
CA MET A 72 6.04 10.24 12.72
C MET A 72 5.99 10.20 14.24
N LEU A 73 4.80 10.15 14.85
CA LEU A 73 4.66 10.00 16.32
C LEU A 73 5.25 8.68 16.82
N HIS A 74 5.30 7.67 15.97
CA HIS A 74 5.90 6.37 16.26
C HIS A 74 7.37 6.22 15.77
N GLY A 75 8.00 7.35 15.39
CA GLY A 75 9.42 7.37 15.00
C GLY A 75 9.69 6.92 13.55
N ILE A 76 8.66 6.77 12.73
CA ILE A 76 8.76 6.42 11.30
C ILE A 76 8.67 7.69 10.48
N GLY A 77 9.70 7.98 9.69
CA GLY A 77 9.77 9.18 8.87
C GLY A 77 10.32 10.41 9.61
N SER A 78 10.42 11.49 8.87
CA SER A 78 10.84 12.81 9.34
C SER A 78 10.32 13.87 8.35
N GLU A 79 10.51 15.16 8.65
CA GLU A 79 10.17 16.24 7.71
C GLU A 79 10.87 16.11 6.35
N LYS A 80 12.06 15.46 6.31
CA LYS A 80 12.84 15.22 5.08
C LYS A 80 12.53 13.90 4.41
N SER A 81 11.86 12.99 5.10
CA SER A 81 11.54 11.65 4.61
C SER A 81 10.13 11.27 5.07
N VAL A 82 9.13 11.76 4.35
CA VAL A 82 7.73 11.45 4.63
C VAL A 82 7.39 10.08 4.01
N PRO A 83 6.98 9.09 4.81
CA PRO A 83 6.77 7.72 4.32
C PRO A 83 5.42 7.52 3.60
N VAL A 84 4.72 8.58 3.23
CA VAL A 84 3.39 8.52 2.62
C VAL A 84 3.36 9.32 1.32
N VAL A 85 2.96 8.66 0.25
CA VAL A 85 2.74 9.23 -1.07
C VAL A 85 1.24 9.44 -1.28
N VAL A 86 0.84 10.68 -1.61
CA VAL A 86 -0.55 10.98 -1.94
C VAL A 86 -0.77 10.71 -3.42
N GLY A 87 -1.66 9.79 -3.75
CA GLY A 87 -1.99 9.46 -5.14
C GLY A 87 -2.74 8.16 -5.29
N ASP A 88 -3.23 7.92 -6.51
CA ASP A 88 -3.84 6.65 -6.88
C ASP A 88 -2.76 5.61 -7.15
N ALA A 89 -2.65 4.63 -6.26
CA ALA A 89 -1.70 3.53 -6.40
C ALA A 89 -1.92 2.71 -7.69
N LEU A 90 -3.15 2.67 -8.21
CA LEU A 90 -3.47 1.94 -9.42
C LEU A 90 -3.17 2.71 -10.71
N GLY A 91 -2.87 4.00 -10.63
CA GLY A 91 -2.69 4.88 -11.79
C GLY A 91 -1.47 4.55 -12.64
N SER A 92 -0.39 4.10 -12.04
CA SER A 92 0.84 3.73 -12.76
C SER A 92 1.75 2.82 -11.93
N ASP A 93 2.73 2.19 -12.59
CA ASP A 93 3.85 1.54 -11.90
C ASP A 93 4.78 2.63 -11.32
N PRO A 94 5.01 2.66 -10.00
CA PRO A 94 5.91 3.65 -9.40
C PRO A 94 7.39 3.39 -9.72
N GLY A 95 7.73 2.25 -10.31
CA GLY A 95 9.11 1.84 -10.60
C GLY A 95 9.88 1.29 -9.40
N GLU A 96 9.36 1.45 -8.20
CA GLU A 96 9.96 0.93 -6.97
C GLU A 96 9.51 -0.50 -6.68
N ARG A 97 10.37 -1.27 -6.00
CA ARG A 97 10.08 -2.66 -5.61
C ARG A 97 10.40 -2.84 -4.14
N TYR A 98 9.59 -3.67 -3.48
CA TYR A 98 9.61 -3.85 -2.03
C TYR A 98 9.78 -5.31 -1.66
N ASP A 99 10.49 -5.55 -0.56
CA ASP A 99 10.70 -6.90 -0.01
C ASP A 99 9.41 -7.44 0.62
N VAL A 100 8.59 -6.56 1.19
CA VAL A 100 7.32 -6.90 1.83
C VAL A 100 6.21 -5.97 1.36
N VAL A 101 5.07 -6.53 0.98
CA VAL A 101 3.84 -5.77 0.74
C VAL A 101 2.74 -6.24 1.69
N LEU A 102 2.18 -5.31 2.44
CA LEU A 102 1.06 -5.53 3.37
C LEU A 102 -0.12 -4.69 2.92
N ALA A 103 -1.26 -5.29 2.65
CA ALA A 103 -2.38 -4.53 2.12
C ALA A 103 -3.75 -5.01 2.61
N ASN A 104 -4.62 -4.05 2.87
CA ASN A 104 -6.05 -4.25 2.99
C ASN A 104 -6.75 -3.29 2.00
N PRO A 105 -6.78 -3.63 0.70
CA PRO A 105 -7.36 -2.77 -0.32
C PRO A 105 -8.83 -2.47 -0.04
N PRO A 106 -9.34 -1.30 -0.48
CA PRO A 106 -10.73 -0.94 -0.24
C PRO A 106 -11.67 -1.95 -0.90
N PHE A 107 -12.61 -2.48 -0.11
CA PHE A 107 -13.68 -3.36 -0.59
C PHE A 107 -14.77 -2.48 -1.21
N GLY A 108 -14.76 -2.31 -2.51
CA GLY A 108 -15.71 -1.44 -3.20
C GLY A 108 -16.27 -2.07 -4.48
N LYS A 109 -17.41 -1.55 -4.90
CA LYS A 109 -17.97 -1.82 -6.23
C LYS A 109 -16.95 -1.41 -7.31
N LYS A 110 -17.12 -1.97 -8.52
CA LYS A 110 -16.33 -1.64 -9.72
C LYS A 110 -16.10 -0.12 -9.80
N SER A 111 -14.92 0.29 -10.19
CA SER A 111 -14.66 1.69 -10.52
C SER A 111 -15.66 2.14 -11.57
N SER A 112 -16.34 3.22 -11.31
CA SER A 112 -17.26 3.83 -12.28
C SER A 112 -17.29 5.33 -12.07
N THR A 113 -17.12 6.08 -13.12
CA THR A 113 -17.31 7.52 -13.16
C THR A 113 -18.70 7.82 -13.67
N VAL A 114 -19.43 8.66 -12.95
CA VAL A 114 -20.74 9.16 -13.39
C VAL A 114 -20.50 10.40 -14.27
N ILE A 115 -20.74 10.27 -15.55
CA ILE A 115 -20.67 11.38 -16.49
C ILE A 115 -22.08 11.95 -16.64
N VAL A 116 -22.25 13.23 -16.34
CA VAL A 116 -23.47 13.98 -16.64
C VAL A 116 -23.31 14.59 -18.02
N GLY A 117 -24.03 14.08 -19.01
CA GLY A 117 -24.06 14.66 -20.35
C GLY A 117 -24.70 16.05 -20.37
N GLU A 118 -24.44 16.82 -21.41
CA GLU A 118 -25.06 18.15 -21.62
C GLU A 118 -26.59 18.10 -21.68
N ASP A 119 -27.15 16.93 -21.96
CA ASP A 119 -28.61 16.66 -21.96
C ASP A 119 -29.16 16.31 -20.57
N GLY A 120 -28.34 16.39 -19.52
CA GLY A 120 -28.73 16.08 -18.13
C GLY A 120 -28.86 14.57 -17.85
N ARG A 121 -28.54 13.71 -18.81
CA ARG A 121 -28.54 12.25 -18.58
C ARG A 121 -27.25 11.82 -17.94
N THR A 122 -27.37 10.97 -16.92
CA THR A 122 -26.24 10.32 -16.25
C THR A 122 -25.88 9.02 -16.96
N SER A 123 -24.67 8.94 -17.48
CA SER A 123 -24.06 7.69 -17.91
C SER A 123 -23.01 7.25 -16.90
N THR A 124 -22.94 5.95 -16.63
CA THR A 124 -21.92 5.39 -15.76
C THR A 124 -20.92 4.65 -16.63
N GLU A 125 -19.75 5.24 -16.81
CA GLU A 125 -18.62 4.54 -17.44
C GLU A 125 -17.87 3.72 -16.39
N LYS A 126 -17.49 2.51 -16.76
CA LYS A 126 -16.61 1.68 -15.95
C LYS A 126 -15.19 2.13 -16.15
N ASP A 127 -14.53 2.57 -15.10
CA ASP A 127 -13.09 2.86 -15.15
C ASP A 127 -12.33 1.54 -15.30
N ILE A 128 -11.94 1.23 -16.53
CA ILE A 128 -11.10 0.09 -16.84
C ILE A 128 -9.66 0.58 -16.73
N ILE A 129 -8.85 -0.14 -15.97
CA ILE A 129 -7.43 0.17 -15.82
C ILE A 129 -6.66 -0.68 -16.82
N GLU A 130 -6.00 0.00 -17.75
CA GLU A 130 -5.06 -0.59 -18.70
C GLU A 130 -3.64 -0.20 -18.32
N ARG A 131 -2.83 -1.22 -18.01
CA ARG A 131 -1.42 -1.05 -17.66
C ARG A 131 -0.61 -2.21 -18.24
N ASP A 132 0.55 -1.91 -18.78
CA ASP A 132 1.42 -2.89 -19.44
C ASP A 132 1.99 -3.95 -18.46
N ASP A 133 2.07 -3.61 -17.18
CA ASP A 133 2.52 -4.52 -16.11
C ASP A 133 1.40 -5.41 -15.55
N PHE A 134 0.13 -5.18 -15.96
CA PHE A 134 -1.01 -5.99 -15.54
C PHE A 134 -1.25 -7.13 -16.55
N TRP A 135 -1.57 -8.31 -16.05
CA TRP A 135 -1.88 -9.47 -16.89
C TRP A 135 -3.34 -9.52 -17.36
N ALA A 136 -4.23 -8.71 -16.79
CA ALA A 136 -5.63 -8.63 -17.17
C ALA A 136 -6.17 -7.21 -17.07
N THR A 137 -6.87 -6.79 -18.12
CA THR A 137 -7.60 -5.51 -18.16
C THR A 137 -8.98 -5.69 -17.54
N THR A 138 -9.26 -5.00 -16.45
CA THR A 138 -10.52 -5.15 -15.71
C THR A 138 -10.92 -3.89 -14.95
N SER A 139 -12.22 -3.74 -14.71
CA SER A 139 -12.77 -2.73 -13.80
C SER A 139 -12.88 -3.23 -12.34
N ASN A 140 -12.46 -4.47 -12.05
CA ASN A 140 -12.46 -5.00 -10.70
C ASN A 140 -11.28 -4.44 -9.91
N LYS A 141 -11.55 -3.48 -9.02
CA LYS A 141 -10.52 -2.83 -8.20
C LYS A 141 -9.66 -3.80 -7.40
N GLN A 142 -10.26 -4.82 -6.84
CA GLN A 142 -9.55 -5.80 -6.00
C GLN A 142 -8.57 -6.61 -6.82
N LEU A 143 -8.97 -7.06 -8.02
CA LEU A 143 -8.07 -7.74 -8.94
C LEU A 143 -6.94 -6.81 -9.41
N ASN A 144 -7.25 -5.53 -9.65
CA ASN A 144 -6.24 -4.54 -10.00
C ASN A 144 -5.23 -4.33 -8.87
N PHE A 145 -5.68 -4.33 -7.59
CA PHE A 145 -4.76 -4.30 -6.46
C PHE A 145 -3.88 -5.55 -6.37
N VAL A 146 -4.41 -6.75 -6.66
CA VAL A 146 -3.60 -7.97 -6.69
C VAL A 146 -2.50 -7.88 -7.75
N GLN A 147 -2.85 -7.39 -8.95
CA GLN A 147 -1.89 -7.18 -10.03
C GLN A 147 -0.84 -6.12 -9.64
N HIS A 148 -1.28 -5.01 -9.06
CA HIS A 148 -0.38 -3.95 -8.61
C HIS A 148 0.56 -4.43 -7.49
N ILE A 149 0.07 -5.18 -6.52
CA ILE A 149 0.89 -5.78 -5.46
C ILE A 149 1.97 -6.69 -6.07
N LYS A 150 1.62 -7.50 -7.06
CA LYS A 150 2.61 -8.33 -7.77
C LYS A 150 3.67 -7.46 -8.46
N THR A 151 3.29 -6.34 -9.06
CA THR A 151 4.24 -5.38 -9.65
C THR A 151 5.17 -4.77 -8.59
N LEU A 152 4.65 -4.43 -7.40
CA LEU A 152 5.43 -3.83 -6.32
C LEU A 152 6.42 -4.78 -5.66
N LEU A 153 6.29 -6.10 -5.82
CA LEU A 153 7.18 -7.06 -5.17
C LEU A 153 8.54 -7.11 -5.83
N ALA A 154 9.59 -7.03 -5.02
CA ALA A 154 10.96 -7.35 -5.41
C ALA A 154 11.09 -8.85 -5.73
N THR A 155 12.20 -9.22 -6.38
CA THR A 155 12.57 -10.64 -6.55
C THR A 155 12.68 -11.28 -5.15
N HIS A 156 11.97 -12.37 -4.92
CA HIS A 156 11.85 -13.03 -3.60
C HIS A 156 11.05 -12.23 -2.55
N GLY A 157 10.43 -11.11 -2.91
CA GLY A 157 9.51 -10.39 -2.06
C GLY A 157 8.27 -11.22 -1.72
N ARG A 158 7.62 -10.88 -0.61
CA ARG A 158 6.43 -11.57 -0.12
C ARG A 158 5.33 -10.58 0.27
N ALA A 159 4.08 -11.01 0.14
CA ALA A 159 2.93 -10.16 0.46
C ALA A 159 1.91 -10.88 1.35
N ALA A 160 1.24 -10.11 2.22
CA ALA A 160 0.01 -10.53 2.86
C ALA A 160 -1.10 -9.52 2.55
N VAL A 161 -2.19 -10.02 2.00
CA VAL A 161 -3.27 -9.20 1.46
C VAL A 161 -4.61 -9.69 1.96
N VAL A 162 -5.48 -8.78 2.36
CA VAL A 162 -6.88 -9.09 2.66
C VAL A 162 -7.69 -8.97 1.37
N LEU A 163 -8.32 -10.06 0.97
CA LEU A 163 -9.17 -10.10 -0.22
C LEU A 163 -10.52 -10.74 0.12
N PRO A 164 -11.61 -10.30 -0.49
CA PRO A 164 -12.88 -11.01 -0.41
C PRO A 164 -12.86 -12.27 -1.29
N ASP A 165 -13.64 -13.27 -0.90
CA ASP A 165 -13.68 -14.59 -1.56
C ASP A 165 -13.94 -14.51 -3.08
N ASN A 166 -14.78 -13.57 -3.50
CA ASN A 166 -15.18 -13.40 -4.90
C ASN A 166 -14.07 -12.84 -5.83
N VAL A 167 -12.87 -12.63 -5.33
CA VAL A 167 -11.70 -12.29 -6.17
C VAL A 167 -10.99 -13.53 -6.67
N LEU A 168 -11.10 -14.63 -5.92
CA LEU A 168 -10.42 -15.90 -6.21
C LEU A 168 -11.34 -16.99 -6.79
N PHE A 169 -12.67 -16.81 -6.65
CA PHE A 169 -13.69 -17.79 -7.08
C PHE A 169 -14.82 -17.14 -7.87
#